data_a81f819c14af06da11a649c9f2357111
#
_entry.id   a81f819c14af06da11a649c9f2357111
#
_cell.length_a   1.000
_cell.length_b   1.000
_cell.length_c   1.000
_cell.angle_alpha   90.00
_cell.angle_beta   90.00
_cell.angle_gamma   90.00
#
_symmetry.space_group_name_H-M   'P 1'
#
loop_
_entity.id
_entity.type
_entity.pdbx_description
1 polymer ?
#
loop_
_entity_poly.entity_id
_entity_poly.type
_entity_poly.pdbx_seq_one_letter_code
_entity_poly.pdbx_strand_id
1 'polypeptide(L)'
;MVEKSSLEAAFSMKEPVIGLRFASEDLTDFITSESKFADCRFNDCVFDGAKIRECEFIGCSFSNCSFKEAEFFNCIFVDRETQAGSAWNYCDLNEAKFKACNLSNNRIVKCEAFLLEITDSSAVGLQFDAEVHRKISKRMMFGGVVLQRCKLQYAVFAASSYEESRFESCDLRDCSFVDSNLSRVSLMGSSLNNIDFTGATLDFANLSQATFDEMDLAAMASFKGMTVSRDQHENLLRSMGILTSG
;
A
#
# COMPACT_ATOMS: atom_id res chain seq x y z
N MET A 1 12.98 -16.23 35.03
CA MET A 1 11.91 -15.30 34.62
C MET A 1 12.62 -14.21 33.88
N VAL A 2 12.50 -14.16 32.53
CA VAL A 2 12.99 -13.06 31.75
C VAL A 2 12.07 -11.89 32.08
N GLU A 3 12.60 -10.81 32.62
CA GLU A 3 11.86 -9.57 32.80
C GLU A 3 11.22 -9.20 31.46
N LYS A 4 9.88 -9.00 31.45
CA LYS A 4 9.20 -8.41 30.31
C LYS A 4 9.76 -7.00 30.13
N SER A 5 10.70 -6.82 29.21
CA SER A 5 11.07 -5.48 28.79
C SER A 5 9.84 -4.85 28.15
N SER A 6 9.42 -3.67 28.61
CA SER A 6 8.34 -2.94 27.94
C SER A 6 8.79 -2.60 26.53
N LEU A 7 7.85 -2.51 25.59
CA LEU A 7 8.13 -2.14 24.22
C LEU A 7 8.78 -0.75 24.13
N GLU A 8 8.38 0.18 24.99
CA GLU A 8 8.98 1.52 25.08
C GLU A 8 10.47 1.45 25.45
N ALA A 9 10.85 0.58 26.40
CA ALA A 9 12.24 0.35 26.73
C ALA A 9 13.02 -0.28 25.57
N ALA A 10 12.37 -1.18 24.82
CA ALA A 10 12.98 -1.79 23.62
C ALA A 10 13.26 -0.75 22.52
N PHE A 11 12.40 0.23 22.32
CA PHE A 11 12.67 1.35 21.38
C PHE A 11 13.84 2.24 21.81
N SER A 12 14.22 2.23 23.07
CA SER A 12 15.35 3.01 23.58
C SER A 12 16.68 2.27 23.50
N MET A 13 16.70 1.02 23.06
CA MET A 13 17.90 0.21 22.92
C MET A 13 18.75 0.66 21.73
N LYS A 14 20.08 0.74 21.92
CA LYS A 14 21.01 1.02 20.82
C LYS A 14 21.32 -0.20 19.94
N GLU A 15 21.24 -1.38 20.54
CA GLU A 15 21.45 -2.65 19.84
C GLU A 15 20.14 -3.17 19.25
N PRO A 16 20.18 -3.94 18.15
CA PRO A 16 18.96 -4.52 17.58
C PRO A 16 18.24 -5.43 18.58
N VAL A 17 16.93 -5.25 18.65
CA VAL A 17 16.02 -6.11 19.42
C VAL A 17 15.64 -7.31 18.57
N ILE A 18 15.96 -8.53 19.01
CA ILE A 18 15.82 -9.72 18.16
C ILE A 18 14.88 -10.75 18.80
N GLY A 19 13.91 -11.25 18.04
CA GLY A 19 13.08 -12.40 18.36
C GLY A 19 12.11 -12.22 19.54
N LEU A 20 11.93 -10.97 20.00
CA LEU A 20 11.05 -10.69 21.13
C LEU A 20 9.57 -10.64 20.72
N ARG A 21 8.72 -10.85 21.71
CA ARG A 21 7.26 -10.75 21.60
C ARG A 21 6.74 -9.67 22.52
N PHE A 22 6.00 -8.75 21.96
CA PHE A 22 5.32 -7.67 22.65
C PHE A 22 3.82 -7.88 22.52
N ALA A 23 3.07 -7.68 23.58
CA ALA A 23 1.63 -7.89 23.57
C ALA A 23 0.92 -6.88 24.46
N SER A 24 -0.14 -6.28 23.91
CA SER A 24 -1.01 -5.33 24.61
C SER A 24 -0.25 -4.13 25.20
N GLU A 25 0.78 -3.67 24.48
CA GLU A 25 1.54 -2.47 24.81
C GLU A 25 0.87 -1.24 24.20
N ASP A 26 0.82 -0.15 24.92
CA ASP A 26 0.24 1.13 24.45
C ASP A 26 1.34 2.16 24.26
N LEU A 27 1.54 2.54 22.99
CA LEU A 27 2.49 3.56 22.53
C LEU A 27 1.76 4.68 21.79
N THR A 28 0.57 5.05 22.25
CA THR A 28 -0.18 6.18 21.69
C THR A 28 0.67 7.45 21.75
N ASP A 29 0.73 8.20 20.64
CA ASP A 29 1.51 9.44 20.48
C ASP A 29 3.03 9.28 20.74
N PHE A 30 3.54 8.05 20.78
CA PHE A 30 4.95 7.78 21.03
C PHE A 30 5.84 8.31 19.89
N ILE A 31 6.97 8.90 20.26
CA ILE A 31 7.94 9.46 19.31
C ILE A 31 9.27 8.74 19.48
N THR A 32 9.75 8.14 18.37
CA THR A 32 11.02 7.39 18.38
C THR A 32 11.77 7.52 17.06
N SER A 33 13.07 7.23 17.12
CA SER A 33 13.92 7.16 15.93
C SER A 33 15.03 6.13 16.09
N GLU A 34 15.58 5.67 14.93
CA GLU A 34 16.79 4.86 14.81
C GLU A 34 16.78 3.49 15.52
N SER A 35 15.59 3.01 15.90
CA SER A 35 15.44 1.72 16.56
C SER A 35 15.41 0.56 15.57
N LYS A 36 15.94 -0.60 15.97
CA LYS A 36 16.02 -1.78 15.09
C LYS A 36 15.39 -3.00 15.74
N PHE A 37 14.45 -3.59 15.04
CA PHE A 37 13.76 -4.81 15.43
C PHE A 37 13.95 -5.88 14.34
N ALA A 38 14.36 -7.08 14.74
CA ALA A 38 14.49 -8.22 13.85
C ALA A 38 13.72 -9.42 14.40
N ASP A 39 12.92 -10.07 13.54
CA ASP A 39 12.12 -11.26 13.87
C ASP A 39 11.19 -11.08 15.07
N CYS A 40 10.81 -9.84 15.37
CA CYS A 40 9.95 -9.51 16.51
C CYS A 40 8.47 -9.66 16.14
N ARG A 41 7.66 -9.95 17.17
CA ARG A 41 6.20 -10.09 17.03
C ARG A 41 5.47 -9.11 17.93
N PHE A 42 4.60 -8.33 17.33
CA PHE A 42 3.77 -7.35 18.00
C PHE A 42 2.31 -7.82 17.91
N ASN A 43 1.67 -8.04 19.05
CA ASN A 43 0.28 -8.49 19.10
C ASN A 43 -0.55 -7.56 19.96
N ASP A 44 -1.70 -7.14 19.47
CA ASP A 44 -2.64 -6.29 20.20
C ASP A 44 -1.99 -4.99 20.75
N CYS A 45 -0.95 -4.48 20.08
CA CYS A 45 -0.26 -3.23 20.47
C CYS A 45 -0.92 -2.02 19.83
N VAL A 46 -0.89 -0.88 20.53
CA VAL A 46 -1.44 0.39 20.06
C VAL A 46 -0.30 1.36 19.75
N PHE A 47 -0.28 1.89 18.54
CA PHE A 47 0.67 2.89 18.05
C PHE A 47 -0.06 4.12 17.47
N ASP A 48 -1.28 4.39 17.95
CA ASP A 48 -2.12 5.46 17.42
C ASP A 48 -1.41 6.83 17.59
N GLY A 49 -1.32 7.61 16.50
CA GLY A 49 -0.63 8.89 16.50
C GLY A 49 0.90 8.81 16.66
N ALA A 50 1.49 7.61 16.76
CA ALA A 50 2.93 7.46 16.97
C ALA A 50 3.74 8.02 15.79
N LYS A 51 4.91 8.62 16.08
CA LYS A 51 5.84 9.16 15.08
C LYS A 51 7.13 8.38 15.11
N ILE A 52 7.29 7.50 14.14
CA ILE A 52 8.38 6.53 14.05
C ILE A 52 9.28 6.91 12.87
N ARG A 53 10.55 7.20 13.14
CA ARG A 53 11.49 7.68 12.14
C ARG A 53 12.73 6.82 12.06
N GLU A 54 13.20 6.56 10.84
CA GLU A 54 14.50 5.90 10.60
C GLU A 54 14.66 4.56 11.32
N CYS A 55 13.52 3.87 11.58
CA CYS A 55 13.50 2.58 12.25
C CYS A 55 13.51 1.42 11.26
N GLU A 56 14.06 0.29 11.69
CA GLU A 56 14.10 -0.94 10.93
C GLU A 56 13.22 -2.01 11.63
N PHE A 57 12.33 -2.65 10.86
CA PHE A 57 11.46 -3.73 11.33
C PHE A 57 11.62 -4.94 10.39
N ILE A 58 12.72 -5.66 10.55
CA ILE A 58 13.14 -6.72 9.64
C ILE A 58 12.53 -8.06 10.06
N GLY A 59 11.80 -8.74 9.14
CA GLY A 59 11.15 -10.02 9.43
C GLY A 59 10.10 -9.93 10.55
N CYS A 60 9.61 -8.73 10.84
CA CYS A 60 8.66 -8.50 11.92
C CYS A 60 7.22 -8.86 11.53
N SER A 61 6.40 -9.16 12.53
CA SER A 61 4.97 -9.35 12.33
C SER A 61 4.16 -8.52 13.31
N PHE A 62 3.14 -7.86 12.78
CA PHE A 62 2.16 -7.08 13.52
C PHE A 62 0.80 -7.78 13.38
N SER A 63 0.15 -8.09 14.49
CA SER A 63 -1.15 -8.77 14.48
C SER A 63 -2.11 -8.08 15.44
N ASN A 64 -3.29 -7.73 14.96
CA ASN A 64 -4.32 -6.98 15.68
C ASN A 64 -3.80 -5.66 16.29
N CYS A 65 -2.79 -5.04 15.68
CA CYS A 65 -2.25 -3.78 16.18
C CYS A 65 -3.00 -2.59 15.60
N SER A 66 -3.08 -1.51 16.37
CA SER A 66 -3.62 -0.23 15.89
C SER A 66 -2.50 0.74 15.59
N PHE A 67 -2.59 1.38 14.41
CA PHE A 67 -1.68 2.40 13.89
C PHE A 67 -2.45 3.60 13.34
N LYS A 68 -3.60 3.90 13.92
CA LYS A 68 -4.40 5.05 13.46
C LYS A 68 -3.59 6.33 13.53
N GLU A 69 -3.58 7.07 12.42
CA GLU A 69 -2.85 8.33 12.31
C GLU A 69 -1.33 8.21 12.60
N ALA A 70 -0.78 6.99 12.68
CA ALA A 70 0.66 6.81 12.90
C ALA A 70 1.46 7.28 11.69
N GLU A 71 2.61 7.91 11.94
CA GLU A 71 3.50 8.44 10.92
C GLU A 71 4.83 7.67 10.91
N PHE A 72 5.13 7.00 9.79
CA PHE A 72 6.41 6.36 9.54
C PHE A 72 7.21 7.18 8.53
N PHE A 73 8.42 7.58 8.91
CA PHE A 73 9.30 8.32 8.02
C PHE A 73 10.65 7.62 7.90
N ASN A 74 11.08 7.36 6.66
CA ASN A 74 12.35 6.71 6.33
C ASN A 74 12.56 5.36 7.05
N CYS A 75 11.48 4.58 7.22
CA CYS A 75 11.52 3.28 7.89
C CYS A 75 11.68 2.13 6.90
N ILE A 76 12.28 1.02 7.34
CA ILE A 76 12.58 -0.15 6.52
C ILE A 76 11.86 -1.36 7.11
N PHE A 77 11.05 -2.05 6.27
CA PHE A 77 10.26 -3.22 6.64
C PHE A 77 10.63 -4.47 5.80
N VAL A 78 11.79 -4.48 5.21
CA VAL A 78 12.26 -5.58 4.35
C VAL A 78 13.71 -5.90 4.68
N ASP A 79 14.01 -7.18 4.77
CA ASP A 79 15.37 -7.66 4.89
C ASP A 79 16.13 -7.43 3.58
N ARG A 80 17.30 -6.82 3.64
CA ARG A 80 18.09 -6.48 2.45
C ARG A 80 18.75 -7.69 1.79
N GLU A 81 19.03 -8.74 2.56
CA GLU A 81 19.72 -9.94 2.07
C GLU A 81 18.72 -10.96 1.54
N THR A 82 17.69 -11.29 2.34
CA THR A 82 16.70 -12.31 1.99
C THR A 82 15.54 -11.76 1.18
N GLN A 83 15.38 -10.43 1.14
CA GLN A 83 14.23 -9.72 0.55
C GLN A 83 12.90 -10.09 1.22
N ALA A 84 12.92 -10.68 2.41
CA ALA A 84 11.71 -10.98 3.17
C ALA A 84 11.11 -9.69 3.76
N GLY A 85 9.84 -9.44 3.44
CA GLY A 85 9.06 -8.32 3.97
C GLY A 85 8.42 -8.66 5.32
N SER A 86 7.99 -7.63 6.04
CA SER A 86 7.23 -7.76 7.27
C SER A 86 5.74 -8.06 6.99
N ALA A 87 5.04 -8.62 7.98
CA ALA A 87 3.64 -8.99 7.87
C ALA A 87 2.74 -8.17 8.80
N TRP A 88 1.62 -7.69 8.25
CA TRP A 88 0.60 -6.91 8.93
C TRP A 88 -0.73 -7.66 8.81
N ASN A 89 -1.22 -8.23 9.91
CA ASN A 89 -2.42 -9.04 9.90
C ASN A 89 -3.48 -8.43 10.81
N TYR A 90 -4.66 -8.16 10.28
CA TYR A 90 -5.79 -7.61 11.02
C TYR A 90 -5.46 -6.30 11.75
N CYS A 91 -4.57 -5.48 11.18
CA CYS A 91 -4.16 -4.21 11.76
C CYS A 91 -5.11 -3.08 11.33
N ASP A 92 -5.25 -2.09 12.19
CA ASP A 92 -5.91 -0.83 11.87
C ASP A 92 -4.85 0.18 11.41
N LEU A 93 -4.82 0.45 10.09
CA LEU A 93 -3.92 1.40 9.44
C LEU A 93 -4.66 2.67 8.99
N ASN A 94 -5.84 2.95 9.58
CA ASN A 94 -6.64 4.09 9.19
C ASN A 94 -5.88 5.40 9.39
N GLU A 95 -5.81 6.20 8.32
CA GLU A 95 -5.14 7.51 8.31
C GLU A 95 -3.63 7.44 8.61
N ALA A 96 -3.05 6.22 8.63
CA ALA A 96 -1.61 6.05 8.80
C ALA A 96 -0.84 6.57 7.58
N LYS A 97 0.40 7.04 7.80
CA LYS A 97 1.25 7.63 6.76
C LYS A 97 2.60 6.95 6.73
N PHE A 98 2.98 6.49 5.54
CA PHE A 98 4.31 5.96 5.26
C PHE A 98 4.99 6.87 4.23
N LYS A 99 6.03 7.58 4.65
CA LYS A 99 6.79 8.47 3.77
C LYS A 99 8.25 8.08 3.70
N ALA A 100 8.78 7.98 2.48
CA ALA A 100 10.17 7.57 2.21
C ALA A 100 10.51 6.19 2.82
N CYS A 101 9.51 5.31 2.95
CA CYS A 101 9.67 3.98 3.56
C CYS A 101 9.97 2.90 2.53
N ASN A 102 10.52 1.77 3.00
CA ASN A 102 10.66 0.57 2.21
C ASN A 102 9.74 -0.53 2.74
N LEU A 103 8.64 -0.74 2.03
CA LEU A 103 7.59 -1.74 2.28
C LEU A 103 7.64 -2.89 1.25
N SER A 104 8.78 -3.07 0.56
CA SER A 104 8.90 -4.11 -0.47
C SER A 104 8.64 -5.50 0.13
N ASN A 105 7.93 -6.34 -0.61
CA ASN A 105 7.52 -7.69 -0.21
C ASN A 105 6.73 -7.77 1.11
N ASN A 106 6.23 -6.65 1.63
CA ASN A 106 5.37 -6.67 2.79
C ASN A 106 4.02 -7.31 2.44
N ARG A 107 3.38 -7.87 3.46
CA ARG A 107 2.05 -8.46 3.36
C ARG A 107 1.11 -7.74 4.31
N ILE A 108 0.18 -6.99 3.77
CA ILE A 108 -0.90 -6.32 4.48
C ILE A 108 -2.15 -7.17 4.22
N VAL A 109 -2.65 -7.87 5.24
CA VAL A 109 -3.70 -8.88 5.09
C VAL A 109 -4.84 -8.61 6.05
N LYS A 110 -6.05 -8.45 5.51
CA LYS A 110 -7.30 -8.19 6.25
C LYS A 110 -7.18 -7.02 7.21
N CYS A 111 -6.51 -5.97 6.78
CA CYS A 111 -6.34 -4.73 7.53
C CYS A 111 -7.45 -3.72 7.19
N GLU A 112 -7.65 -2.74 8.05
CA GLU A 112 -8.37 -1.52 7.74
C GLU A 112 -7.37 -0.46 7.29
N ALA A 113 -7.64 0.24 6.18
CA ALA A 113 -6.71 1.20 5.59
C ALA A 113 -7.43 2.44 5.02
N PHE A 114 -8.47 2.89 5.71
CA PHE A 114 -9.20 4.10 5.36
C PHE A 114 -8.26 5.31 5.37
N LEU A 115 -8.17 6.03 4.23
CA LEU A 115 -7.30 7.18 4.03
C LEU A 115 -5.81 6.91 4.34
N LEU A 116 -5.34 5.67 4.20
CA LEU A 116 -3.92 5.34 4.26
C LEU A 116 -3.14 6.11 3.19
N GLU A 117 -2.02 6.71 3.56
CA GLU A 117 -1.11 7.40 2.66
C GLU A 117 0.25 6.70 2.59
N ILE A 118 0.72 6.38 1.37
CA ILE A 118 2.08 5.89 1.11
C ILE A 118 2.71 6.82 0.06
N THR A 119 3.75 7.55 0.42
CA THR A 119 4.36 8.53 -0.47
C THR A 119 5.87 8.38 -0.55
N ASP A 120 6.45 8.66 -1.73
CA ASP A 120 7.89 8.66 -1.96
C ASP A 120 8.59 7.34 -1.53
N SER A 121 7.88 6.21 -1.61
CA SER A 121 8.25 4.94 -0.96
C SER A 121 8.46 3.81 -1.96
N SER A 122 9.16 2.76 -1.53
CA SER A 122 9.25 1.50 -2.25
C SER A 122 8.30 0.48 -1.64
N ALA A 123 7.47 -0.14 -2.46
CA ALA A 123 6.56 -1.23 -2.09
C ALA A 123 6.50 -2.28 -3.21
N VAL A 124 7.67 -2.61 -3.77
CA VAL A 124 7.82 -3.63 -4.82
C VAL A 124 7.38 -4.98 -4.27
N GLY A 125 6.47 -5.68 -4.98
CA GLY A 125 5.95 -6.97 -4.55
C GLY A 125 5.03 -6.91 -3.31
N LEU A 126 4.51 -5.73 -2.95
CA LEU A 126 3.54 -5.58 -1.87
C LEU A 126 2.31 -6.44 -2.12
N GLN A 127 1.86 -7.19 -1.12
CA GLN A 127 0.55 -7.83 -1.11
C GLN A 127 -0.40 -7.00 -0.24
N PHE A 128 -1.43 -6.43 -0.86
CA PHE A 128 -2.33 -5.50 -0.22
C PHE A 128 -3.77 -6.03 -0.25
N ASP A 129 -4.24 -6.50 0.90
CA ASP A 129 -5.61 -6.96 1.16
C ASP A 129 -6.15 -6.18 2.36
N ALA A 130 -6.81 -5.06 2.09
CA ALA A 130 -7.32 -4.17 3.13
C ALA A 130 -8.63 -3.52 2.71
N GLU A 131 -9.49 -3.24 3.70
CA GLU A 131 -10.68 -2.42 3.53
C GLU A 131 -10.29 -0.94 3.56
N VAL A 132 -10.49 -0.24 2.45
CA VAL A 132 -10.05 1.16 2.30
C VAL A 132 -11.19 2.17 2.42
N HIS A 133 -12.43 1.70 2.60
CA HIS A 133 -13.60 2.54 2.69
C HIS A 133 -14.32 2.37 4.01
N ARG A 134 -14.90 3.46 4.50
CA ARG A 134 -15.84 3.44 5.63
C ARG A 134 -17.26 3.68 5.14
N LYS A 135 -18.19 2.91 5.68
CA LYS A 135 -19.60 3.09 5.43
C LYS A 135 -20.15 4.21 6.31
N ILE A 136 -20.46 5.35 5.70
CA ILE A 136 -21.03 6.51 6.40
C ILE A 136 -22.54 6.37 6.55
N SER A 137 -23.22 5.77 5.56
CA SER A 137 -24.66 5.52 5.58
C SER A 137 -24.99 4.28 4.76
N LYS A 138 -26.30 3.90 4.72
CA LYS A 138 -26.74 2.75 3.90
C LYS A 138 -26.39 2.88 2.40
N ARG A 139 -26.14 4.10 1.91
CA ARG A 139 -25.92 4.39 0.48
C ARG A 139 -24.59 5.13 0.20
N MET A 140 -23.85 5.51 1.22
CA MET A 140 -22.64 6.31 1.04
C MET A 140 -21.45 5.56 1.66
N MET A 141 -20.52 5.18 0.83
CA MET A 141 -19.16 4.79 1.21
C MET A 141 -18.25 5.98 0.91
N PHE A 142 -17.25 6.17 1.74
CA PHE A 142 -16.24 7.21 1.57
C PHE A 142 -14.88 6.63 1.96
N GLY A 143 -13.85 6.99 1.24
CA GLY A 143 -12.51 6.53 1.56
C GLY A 143 -11.62 6.47 0.33
N GLY A 144 -10.73 5.52 0.37
CA GLY A 144 -9.69 5.31 -0.61
C GLY A 144 -8.32 5.45 0.01
N VAL A 145 -7.31 5.04 -0.73
CA VAL A 145 -5.89 5.16 -0.35
C VAL A 145 -5.17 6.16 -1.27
N VAL A 146 -4.09 6.73 -0.78
CA VAL A 146 -3.25 7.63 -1.55
C VAL A 146 -1.85 7.04 -1.63
N LEU A 147 -1.47 6.56 -2.82
CA LEU A 147 -0.12 6.13 -3.14
C LEU A 147 0.45 7.08 -4.18
N GLN A 148 1.51 7.81 -3.84
CA GLN A 148 2.09 8.80 -4.75
C GLN A 148 3.61 8.66 -4.82
N ARG A 149 4.15 8.72 -6.04
CA ARG A 149 5.59 8.61 -6.33
C ARG A 149 6.22 7.35 -5.72
N CYS A 150 5.46 6.23 -5.78
CA CYS A 150 5.87 4.96 -5.22
C CYS A 150 6.36 3.99 -6.29
N LYS A 151 7.30 3.13 -5.90
CA LYS A 151 7.69 1.95 -6.67
C LYS A 151 6.84 0.79 -6.22
N LEU A 152 5.94 0.32 -7.08
CA LEU A 152 4.92 -0.69 -6.78
C LEU A 152 5.00 -1.91 -7.70
N GLN A 153 6.07 -2.06 -8.49
CA GLN A 153 6.19 -3.17 -9.44
C GLN A 153 5.89 -4.50 -8.75
N TYR A 154 5.15 -5.36 -9.44
CA TYR A 154 4.74 -6.69 -8.95
C TYR A 154 3.84 -6.66 -7.71
N ALA A 155 3.32 -5.51 -7.33
CA ALA A 155 2.36 -5.45 -6.22
C ALA A 155 1.03 -6.12 -6.62
N VAL A 156 0.39 -6.77 -5.65
CA VAL A 156 -0.90 -7.40 -5.81
C VAL A 156 -1.90 -6.69 -4.92
N PHE A 157 -2.88 -6.06 -5.54
CA PHE A 157 -4.02 -5.46 -4.87
C PHE A 157 -5.18 -6.46 -4.97
N ALA A 158 -5.57 -7.04 -3.84
CA ALA A 158 -6.61 -8.07 -3.81
C ALA A 158 -7.94 -7.56 -4.41
N ALA A 159 -8.76 -8.48 -4.88
CA ALA A 159 -10.10 -8.21 -5.42
C ALA A 159 -10.96 -7.47 -4.38
N SER A 160 -10.91 -6.16 -4.40
CA SER A 160 -11.55 -5.25 -3.44
C SER A 160 -11.94 -3.95 -4.12
N SER A 161 -12.56 -3.05 -3.36
CA SER A 161 -12.89 -1.71 -3.86
C SER A 161 -11.79 -0.72 -3.51
N TYR A 162 -11.23 -0.09 -4.53
CA TYR A 162 -10.30 1.03 -4.44
C TYR A 162 -10.92 2.29 -5.06
N GLU A 163 -12.25 2.37 -5.07
CA GLU A 163 -12.98 3.52 -5.63
C GLU A 163 -12.45 4.83 -5.05
N GLU A 164 -12.26 5.84 -5.90
CA GLU A 164 -11.74 7.16 -5.55
C GLU A 164 -10.30 7.18 -5.00
N SER A 165 -9.60 6.04 -4.97
CA SER A 165 -8.18 5.99 -4.58
C SER A 165 -7.28 6.70 -5.60
N ARG A 166 -6.08 7.04 -5.15
CA ARG A 166 -5.08 7.73 -5.98
C ARG A 166 -3.78 6.94 -6.00
N PHE A 167 -3.40 6.51 -7.21
CA PHE A 167 -2.12 5.85 -7.50
C PHE A 167 -1.39 6.73 -8.53
N GLU A 168 -0.86 7.85 -8.09
CA GLU A 168 -0.36 8.90 -8.98
C GLU A 168 1.17 8.95 -9.03
N SER A 169 1.71 9.12 -10.25
CA SER A 169 3.16 9.16 -10.49
C SER A 169 3.88 7.92 -9.93
N CYS A 170 3.21 6.77 -9.94
CA CYS A 170 3.71 5.50 -9.43
C CYS A 170 4.26 4.61 -10.55
N ASP A 171 5.21 3.76 -10.22
CA ASP A 171 5.61 2.66 -11.07
C ASP A 171 4.77 1.42 -10.72
N LEU A 172 3.71 1.17 -11.51
CA LEU A 172 2.74 0.09 -11.35
C LEU A 172 2.96 -1.05 -12.35
N ARG A 173 4.14 -1.13 -12.96
CA ARG A 173 4.44 -2.19 -13.92
C ARG A 173 4.28 -3.57 -13.27
N ASP A 174 3.70 -4.49 -14.02
CA ASP A 174 3.47 -5.87 -13.60
C ASP A 174 2.61 -6.01 -12.34
N CYS A 175 1.84 -4.97 -11.95
CA CYS A 175 0.88 -5.04 -10.84
C CYS A 175 -0.38 -5.79 -11.24
N SER A 176 -1.08 -6.35 -10.24
CA SER A 176 -2.37 -6.97 -10.42
C SER A 176 -3.47 -6.23 -9.65
N PHE A 177 -4.56 -5.90 -10.37
CA PHE A 177 -5.82 -5.38 -9.86
C PHE A 177 -6.98 -6.27 -10.30
N VAL A 178 -6.75 -7.56 -10.42
CA VAL A 178 -7.75 -8.53 -10.87
C VAL A 178 -9.02 -8.43 -10.02
N ASP A 179 -10.19 -8.39 -10.68
CA ASP A 179 -11.52 -8.32 -10.06
C ASP A 179 -11.74 -7.14 -9.11
N SER A 180 -10.94 -6.06 -9.23
CA SER A 180 -11.01 -4.89 -8.36
C SER A 180 -11.97 -3.81 -8.91
N ASN A 181 -12.63 -3.09 -7.99
CA ASN A 181 -13.35 -1.87 -8.35
C ASN A 181 -12.40 -0.66 -8.27
N LEU A 182 -12.03 -0.14 -9.43
CA LEU A 182 -11.19 1.04 -9.62
C LEU A 182 -11.99 2.24 -10.15
N SER A 183 -13.29 2.28 -9.89
CA SER A 183 -14.13 3.40 -10.34
C SER A 183 -13.61 4.71 -9.76
N ARG A 184 -13.55 5.76 -10.58
CA ARG A 184 -13.03 7.09 -10.21
C ARG A 184 -11.60 7.11 -9.66
N VAL A 185 -10.84 6.04 -9.81
CA VAL A 185 -9.42 6.02 -9.41
C VAL A 185 -8.62 7.03 -10.23
N SER A 186 -7.62 7.66 -9.62
CA SER A 186 -6.60 8.41 -10.36
C SER A 186 -5.34 7.57 -10.51
N LEU A 187 -4.96 7.27 -11.76
CA LEU A 187 -3.71 6.63 -12.16
C LEU A 187 -2.79 7.63 -12.89
N MET A 188 -3.04 8.91 -12.72
CA MET A 188 -2.40 9.99 -13.46
C MET A 188 -0.87 9.94 -13.35
N GLY A 189 -0.19 9.98 -14.50
CA GLY A 189 1.27 10.03 -14.59
C GLY A 189 1.98 8.74 -14.16
N SER A 190 1.25 7.64 -13.98
CA SER A 190 1.83 6.35 -13.57
C SER A 190 2.24 5.48 -14.74
N SER A 191 3.20 4.59 -14.52
CA SER A 191 3.61 3.56 -15.49
C SER A 191 2.77 2.30 -15.29
N LEU A 192 2.02 1.90 -16.33
CA LEU A 192 1.02 0.83 -16.30
C LEU A 192 1.38 -0.36 -17.22
N ASN A 193 2.64 -0.49 -17.65
CA ASN A 193 3.03 -1.56 -18.56
C ASN A 193 2.85 -2.93 -17.89
N ASN A 194 2.26 -3.89 -18.60
CA ASN A 194 1.95 -5.23 -18.14
C ASN A 194 1.04 -5.29 -16.89
N ILE A 195 0.28 -4.25 -16.62
CA ILE A 195 -0.67 -4.25 -15.51
C ILE A 195 -1.84 -5.20 -15.83
N ASP A 196 -2.27 -5.98 -14.84
CA ASP A 196 -3.39 -6.91 -14.98
C ASP A 196 -4.68 -6.28 -14.41
N PHE A 197 -5.58 -5.88 -15.31
CA PHE A 197 -6.91 -5.36 -15.00
C PHE A 197 -8.02 -6.37 -15.32
N THR A 198 -7.71 -7.66 -15.41
CA THR A 198 -8.72 -8.68 -15.69
C THR A 198 -9.87 -8.62 -14.70
N GLY A 199 -11.10 -8.49 -15.20
CA GLY A 199 -12.31 -8.35 -14.38
C GLY A 199 -12.44 -7.03 -13.61
N ALA A 200 -11.47 -6.11 -13.71
CA ALA A 200 -11.53 -4.84 -13.00
C ALA A 200 -12.54 -3.86 -13.63
N THR A 201 -13.12 -3.00 -12.79
CA THR A 201 -13.98 -1.88 -13.21
C THR A 201 -13.20 -0.58 -13.12
N LEU A 202 -13.04 0.13 -14.26
CA LEU A 202 -12.35 1.41 -14.35
C LEU A 202 -13.30 2.57 -14.75
N ASP A 203 -14.56 2.51 -14.33
CA ASP A 203 -15.53 3.55 -14.66
C ASP A 203 -15.12 4.91 -14.11
N PHE A 204 -15.04 5.90 -15.00
CA PHE A 204 -14.61 7.27 -14.69
C PHE A 204 -13.18 7.37 -14.13
N ALA A 205 -12.35 6.34 -14.29
CA ALA A 205 -10.94 6.39 -13.91
C ALA A 205 -10.16 7.42 -14.74
N ASN A 206 -9.18 8.06 -14.14
CA ASN A 206 -8.30 9.04 -14.80
C ASN A 206 -6.91 8.45 -15.05
N LEU A 207 -6.61 8.15 -16.31
CA LEU A 207 -5.32 7.64 -16.79
C LEU A 207 -4.49 8.72 -17.51
N SER A 208 -4.85 10.00 -17.39
CA SER A 208 -4.14 11.06 -18.08
C SER A 208 -2.66 11.04 -17.74
N GLN A 209 -1.80 11.20 -18.76
CA GLN A 209 -0.34 11.19 -18.64
C GLN A 209 0.25 9.86 -18.13
N ALA A 210 -0.55 8.81 -17.93
CA ALA A 210 -0.02 7.49 -17.64
C ALA A 210 0.68 6.91 -18.88
N THR A 211 1.66 6.04 -18.68
CA THR A 211 2.36 5.36 -19.76
C THR A 211 2.00 3.88 -19.79
N PHE A 212 1.69 3.34 -20.95
CA PHE A 212 1.45 1.92 -21.21
C PHE A 212 1.71 1.61 -22.68
N ASP A 213 2.22 0.43 -22.97
CA ASP A 213 2.43 -0.03 -24.35
C ASP A 213 1.14 -0.62 -24.93
N GLU A 214 0.54 -1.53 -24.19
CA GLU A 214 -0.75 -2.17 -24.52
C GLU A 214 -1.60 -2.28 -23.25
N MET A 215 -2.92 -2.22 -23.43
CA MET A 215 -3.88 -2.37 -22.34
C MET A 215 -5.06 -3.22 -22.82
N ASP A 216 -5.25 -4.39 -22.25
CA ASP A 216 -6.34 -5.29 -22.63
C ASP A 216 -7.69 -4.77 -22.11
N LEU A 217 -8.31 -3.89 -22.89
CA LEU A 217 -9.64 -3.35 -22.59
C LEU A 217 -10.71 -4.43 -22.59
N ALA A 218 -10.53 -5.53 -23.34
CA ALA A 218 -11.54 -6.59 -23.43
C ALA A 218 -11.56 -7.48 -22.18
N ALA A 219 -10.46 -7.55 -21.43
CA ALA A 219 -10.39 -8.27 -20.17
C ALA A 219 -11.05 -7.54 -19.00
N MET A 220 -11.28 -6.21 -19.12
CA MET A 220 -11.91 -5.41 -18.07
C MET A 220 -13.43 -5.65 -18.00
N ALA A 221 -13.99 -5.56 -16.79
CA ALA A 221 -15.43 -5.62 -16.60
C ALA A 221 -16.14 -4.37 -17.13
N SER A 222 -15.57 -3.19 -16.93
CA SER A 222 -16.09 -1.90 -17.44
C SER A 222 -15.01 -0.81 -17.39
N PHE A 223 -15.09 0.13 -18.33
CA PHE A 223 -14.24 1.34 -18.39
C PHE A 223 -15.03 2.57 -18.89
N LYS A 224 -16.31 2.64 -18.55
CA LYS A 224 -17.21 3.72 -18.97
C LYS A 224 -16.73 5.07 -18.46
N GLY A 225 -16.53 6.04 -19.37
CA GLY A 225 -16.10 7.38 -19.00
C GLY A 225 -14.64 7.50 -18.51
N MET A 226 -13.84 6.45 -18.71
CA MET A 226 -12.41 6.49 -18.46
C MET A 226 -11.74 7.63 -19.25
N THR A 227 -10.88 8.39 -18.61
CA THR A 227 -10.19 9.54 -19.21
C THR A 227 -8.75 9.19 -19.55
N VAL A 228 -8.32 9.52 -20.75
CA VAL A 228 -6.97 9.31 -21.27
C VAL A 228 -6.44 10.58 -21.93
N SER A 229 -5.14 10.74 -22.06
CA SER A 229 -4.49 11.82 -22.82
C SER A 229 -4.49 11.51 -24.32
N ARG A 230 -4.32 12.54 -25.16
CA ARG A 230 -4.34 12.39 -26.62
C ARG A 230 -3.21 11.49 -27.15
N ASP A 231 -2.06 11.54 -26.55
CA ASP A 231 -0.87 10.74 -26.90
C ASP A 231 -1.05 9.23 -26.63
N GLN A 232 -2.05 8.86 -25.83
CA GLN A 232 -2.35 7.46 -25.50
C GLN A 232 -3.30 6.78 -26.50
N HIS A 233 -3.91 7.53 -27.43
CA HIS A 233 -4.93 7.00 -28.35
C HIS A 233 -4.42 5.85 -29.21
N GLU A 234 -3.21 5.97 -29.74
CA GLU A 234 -2.64 4.96 -30.64
C GLU A 234 -2.47 3.61 -29.93
N ASN A 235 -1.95 3.63 -28.70
CA ASN A 235 -1.76 2.41 -27.88
C ASN A 235 -3.10 1.73 -27.55
N LEU A 236 -4.12 2.54 -27.21
CA LEU A 236 -5.46 2.01 -26.95
C LEU A 236 -6.12 1.41 -28.19
N LEU A 237 -6.03 2.07 -29.35
CA LEU A 237 -6.59 1.56 -30.60
C LEU A 237 -5.87 0.29 -31.05
N ARG A 238 -4.54 0.24 -30.88
CA ARG A 238 -3.73 -0.92 -31.20
C ARG A 238 -4.13 -2.15 -30.36
N SER A 239 -4.40 -1.98 -29.07
CA SER A 239 -4.86 -3.06 -28.20
C SER A 239 -6.25 -3.62 -28.61
N MET A 240 -7.05 -2.81 -29.31
CA MET A 240 -8.33 -3.24 -29.90
C MET A 240 -8.18 -3.80 -31.33
N GLY A 241 -6.95 -3.97 -31.83
CA GLY A 241 -6.68 -4.41 -33.18
C GLY A 241 -6.90 -3.35 -34.28
N ILE A 242 -7.02 -2.06 -33.89
CA ILE A 242 -7.24 -0.94 -34.83
C ILE A 242 -5.89 -0.29 -35.11
N LEU A 243 -5.51 -0.26 -36.39
CA LEU A 243 -4.31 0.43 -36.87
C LEU A 243 -4.64 1.86 -37.27
N THR A 244 -3.87 2.82 -36.79
CA THR A 244 -3.94 4.22 -37.19
C THR A 244 -2.97 4.48 -38.35
N SER A 245 -3.43 5.19 -39.42
CA SER A 245 -2.58 5.70 -40.47
C SER A 245 -2.26 7.16 -40.17
N GLY A 246 -0.99 7.54 -40.20
CA GLY A 246 -0.55 8.91 -40.10
C GLY A 246 -0.82 9.71 -41.35
#